data_1a365b8f666495d6edda806309c61087
#
_entry.id   1a365b8f666495d6edda806309c61087
#
_cell.length_a   1.000
_cell.length_b   1.000
_cell.length_c   1.000
_cell.angle_alpha   90.00
_cell.angle_beta   90.00
_cell.angle_gamma   90.00
#
_symmetry.space_group_name_H-M   'P 1'
#
loop_
_entity.id
_entity.type
_entity.pdbx_description
1 polymer ?
#
loop_
_entity_poly.entity_id
_entity_poly.type
_entity_poly.pdbx_seq_one_letter_code
_entity_poly.pdbx_strand_id
1 'polypeptide(L)'
;MDSNQGDEARPGQGSSAASQGESGRNGGSANGHRFDRVELSGAFGDLGTLLPIVVAMILINGLSPTTVFLAFGLFYLAAGYYYRLPIPVQPLKAIGAISIAYPAVVTESVIGASGILFGVILLLLSLTGMVDRIARLFSQAVVRGIQFTLGLIFLKKGVELMIDKDLFMSGAQGILAHYPVNLFIGILVFSLVLLLLDNKRFPAALVALAVGIGAGIALGGLAGKAVSLGPTDIHLIKPTPGDFWTAFIMLILPQIPLTIGNACVGTAETCFSLFPDSPQRSKARAGRFAFSMGVMNLPAGFFGAVPMCHGTGGLAAHYRFGARTGGAPIMIGVFFILVALVLGDLGFALLAAIPQSVLGVLLVFAGLELCPLLRSLKTNEEYFIALLIAGIALAVPNMGWAFGVGIVVDIFIRRMKIKI
;
A
#
# COMPACT_ATOMS: atom_id res chain seq x y z
N MET A 1 -21.02 -63.73 45.55
CA MET A 1 -21.22 -63.00 46.79
C MET A 1 -21.22 -61.56 46.42
N ASP A 2 -22.37 -61.13 46.22
CA ASP A 2 -23.17 -60.00 46.73
C ASP A 2 -22.72 -58.64 46.18
N SER A 3 -23.46 -58.13 45.29
CA SER A 3 -24.76 -57.41 45.35
C SER A 3 -24.67 -56.01 45.95
N ASN A 4 -24.94 -54.96 45.19
CA ASN A 4 -26.07 -54.04 45.28
C ASN A 4 -25.77 -52.80 44.43
N GLN A 5 -26.52 -52.46 43.43
CA GLN A 5 -27.74 -51.72 43.29
C GLN A 5 -27.75 -50.30 43.90
N GLY A 6 -28.03 -49.37 43.05
CA GLY A 6 -28.83 -48.18 43.31
C GLY A 6 -28.01 -46.90 43.27
N ASP A 7 -28.20 -45.89 42.51
CA ASP A 7 -29.45 -45.15 42.37
C ASP A 7 -29.29 -44.05 41.29
N GLU A 8 -30.33 -43.82 40.54
CA GLU A 8 -30.47 -42.74 39.58
C GLU A 8 -30.55 -41.39 40.29
N ALA A 9 -29.83 -40.40 39.80
CA ALA A 9 -30.17 -38.99 40.01
C ALA A 9 -29.90 -38.19 38.75
N ARG A 10 -30.96 -37.84 38.03
CA ARG A 10 -30.95 -36.81 36.96
C ARG A 10 -30.65 -35.44 37.59
N PRO A 11 -29.75 -34.65 37.02
CA PRO A 11 -29.65 -33.23 37.39
C PRO A 11 -30.62 -32.42 36.52
N GLY A 12 -31.24 -31.52 37.20
CA GLY A 12 -32.24 -30.58 36.71
C GLY A 12 -31.76 -29.59 35.70
N GLN A 13 -32.70 -29.13 34.97
CA GLN A 13 -32.70 -27.97 34.12
C GLN A 13 -32.32 -26.72 34.91
N GLY A 14 -31.25 -26.02 34.44
CA GLY A 14 -30.82 -24.74 34.97
C GLY A 14 -30.43 -23.79 33.84
N SER A 15 -31.43 -22.98 33.43
CA SER A 15 -31.32 -21.64 32.80
C SER A 15 -30.25 -21.35 31.76
N SER A 16 -30.58 -21.58 30.52
CA SER A 16 -30.05 -20.84 29.38
C SER A 16 -30.64 -19.43 29.33
N ALA A 17 -29.95 -18.46 29.84
CA ALA A 17 -30.34 -17.05 29.69
C ALA A 17 -29.08 -16.18 29.74
N ALA A 18 -28.31 -16.16 28.64
CA ALA A 18 -27.35 -15.08 28.30
C ALA A 18 -26.63 -15.36 26.99
N SER A 19 -27.32 -15.31 25.86
CA SER A 19 -26.71 -15.08 24.52
C SER A 19 -27.79 -14.82 23.44
N GLN A 20 -28.77 -14.02 23.77
CA GLN A 20 -29.68 -13.43 22.76
C GLN A 20 -29.64 -11.92 22.92
N GLY A 21 -28.76 -11.29 22.22
CA GLY A 21 -28.68 -9.85 22.27
C GLY A 21 -27.62 -9.24 21.35
N GLU A 22 -27.55 -9.65 20.07
CA GLU A 22 -26.91 -8.85 19.02
C GLU A 22 -27.17 -9.35 17.58
N SER A 23 -28.24 -10.04 17.36
CA SER A 23 -28.61 -10.49 16.00
C SER A 23 -29.79 -9.71 15.39
N GLY A 24 -29.87 -8.40 15.66
CA GLY A 24 -31.04 -7.63 15.25
C GLY A 24 -30.78 -6.23 14.73
N ARG A 25 -29.75 -6.00 13.86
CA ARG A 25 -29.61 -4.73 13.09
C ARG A 25 -28.79 -4.86 11.82
N ASN A 26 -28.96 -5.84 10.99
CA ASN A 26 -28.35 -5.91 9.66
C ASN A 26 -29.36 -6.31 8.56
N GLY A 27 -30.50 -5.67 8.53
CA GLY A 27 -31.42 -5.68 7.41
C GLY A 27 -31.13 -4.61 6.37
N GLY A 28 -29.85 -4.40 6.03
CA GLY A 28 -29.44 -3.52 4.93
C GLY A 28 -29.31 -4.35 3.66
N SER A 29 -30.08 -3.97 2.63
CA SER A 29 -30.12 -4.55 1.28
C SER A 29 -28.79 -5.18 0.87
N ALA A 30 -28.77 -6.48 0.57
CA ALA A 30 -27.62 -7.27 0.13
C ALA A 30 -26.97 -6.76 -1.19
N ASN A 31 -27.49 -5.70 -1.79
CA ASN A 31 -27.06 -5.12 -3.08
C ASN A 31 -26.71 -3.62 -3.05
N GLY A 32 -26.83 -2.93 -1.92
CA GLY A 32 -26.65 -1.48 -1.81
C GLY A 32 -25.28 -1.07 -1.26
N HIS A 33 -24.79 0.13 -1.66
CA HIS A 33 -23.70 0.81 -0.99
C HIS A 33 -24.17 1.32 0.37
N ARG A 34 -23.32 1.21 1.41
CA ARG A 34 -23.56 1.79 2.73
C ARG A 34 -22.68 3.02 2.91
N PHE A 35 -23.23 4.05 3.53
CA PHE A 35 -22.54 5.32 3.79
C PHE A 35 -22.69 5.72 5.27
N ASP A 36 -22.57 4.74 6.16
CA ASP A 36 -22.62 4.96 7.60
C ASP A 36 -21.22 5.22 8.20
N ARG A 37 -21.21 5.55 9.50
CA ARG A 37 -19.96 5.88 10.23
C ARG A 37 -18.99 4.70 10.30
N VAL A 38 -19.50 3.47 10.32
CA VAL A 38 -18.66 2.26 10.38
C VAL A 38 -17.98 2.04 9.04
N GLU A 39 -18.71 2.20 7.95
CA GLU A 39 -18.19 2.13 6.60
C GLU A 39 -17.16 3.24 6.36
N LEU A 40 -17.41 4.46 6.87
CA LEU A 40 -16.45 5.58 6.81
C LEU A 40 -15.17 5.27 7.60
N SER A 41 -15.29 4.71 8.80
CA SER A 41 -14.11 4.27 9.57
C SER A 41 -13.29 3.25 8.79
N GLY A 42 -13.96 2.30 8.13
CA GLY A 42 -13.34 1.32 7.26
C GLY A 42 -12.66 1.95 6.05
N ALA A 43 -13.23 3.00 5.47
CA ALA A 43 -12.66 3.72 4.33
C ALA A 43 -11.25 4.25 4.60
N PHE A 44 -11.00 4.76 5.81
CA PHE A 44 -9.69 5.28 6.23
C PHE A 44 -8.72 4.21 6.76
N GLY A 45 -9.16 2.95 6.85
CA GLY A 45 -8.36 1.87 7.44
C GLY A 45 -7.04 1.59 6.72
N ASP A 46 -6.95 1.82 5.42
CA ASP A 46 -5.76 1.56 4.60
C ASP A 46 -4.84 2.78 4.38
N LEU A 47 -5.22 3.95 4.89
CA LEU A 47 -4.40 5.17 4.74
C LEU A 47 -3.01 5.03 5.39
N GLY A 48 -2.87 4.18 6.39
CA GLY A 48 -1.60 3.88 7.02
C GLY A 48 -0.55 3.34 6.06
N THR A 49 -0.95 2.55 5.09
CA THR A 49 -0.05 1.99 4.06
C THR A 49 0.07 2.90 2.84
N LEU A 50 -1.03 3.56 2.46
CA LEU A 50 -1.09 4.39 1.26
C LEU A 50 -0.31 5.69 1.42
N LEU A 51 -0.61 6.47 2.47
CA LEU A 51 -0.09 7.82 2.63
C LEU A 51 1.44 7.90 2.72
N PRO A 52 2.15 7.04 3.47
CA PRO A 52 3.61 7.12 3.54
C PRO A 52 4.28 7.07 2.18
N ILE A 53 3.83 6.17 1.31
CA ILE A 53 4.41 5.97 -0.02
C ILE A 53 4.03 7.12 -0.95
N VAL A 54 2.74 7.51 -0.95
CA VAL A 54 2.24 8.57 -1.83
C VAL A 54 2.86 9.92 -1.49
N VAL A 55 2.90 10.28 -0.20
CA VAL A 55 3.51 11.53 0.26
C VAL A 55 5.00 11.55 -0.05
N ALA A 56 5.71 10.43 0.16
CA ALA A 56 7.11 10.33 -0.19
C ALA A 56 7.34 10.50 -1.70
N MET A 57 6.52 9.89 -2.55
CA MET A 57 6.64 10.06 -4.00
C MET A 57 6.32 11.49 -4.45
N ILE A 58 5.34 12.16 -3.85
CA ILE A 58 5.08 13.58 -4.11
C ILE A 58 6.29 14.44 -3.75
N LEU A 59 6.85 14.27 -2.55
CA LEU A 59 7.92 15.12 -2.03
C LEU A 59 9.30 14.81 -2.61
N ILE A 60 9.62 13.54 -2.83
CA ILE A 60 10.95 13.09 -3.27
C ILE A 60 11.05 13.04 -4.79
N ASN A 61 10.00 12.55 -5.46
CA ASN A 61 9.99 12.42 -6.92
C ASN A 61 9.34 13.61 -7.64
N GLY A 62 8.81 14.60 -6.90
CA GLY A 62 8.26 15.84 -7.45
C GLY A 62 6.92 15.67 -8.16
N LEU A 63 6.12 14.65 -7.81
CA LEU A 63 4.83 14.42 -8.46
C LEU A 63 3.81 15.48 -8.05
N SER A 64 2.92 15.85 -8.98
CA SER A 64 1.83 16.78 -8.69
C SER A 64 0.82 16.18 -7.70
N PRO A 65 0.59 16.80 -6.53
CA PRO A 65 -0.39 16.31 -5.55
C PRO A 65 -1.79 16.23 -6.13
N THR A 66 -2.19 17.25 -6.91
CA THR A 66 -3.50 17.28 -7.56
C THR A 66 -3.67 16.06 -8.47
N THR A 67 -2.71 15.79 -9.34
CA THR A 67 -2.79 14.65 -10.26
C THR A 67 -2.83 13.33 -9.51
N VAL A 68 -1.98 13.19 -8.49
CA VAL A 68 -1.90 11.96 -7.68
C VAL A 68 -3.20 11.71 -6.93
N PHE A 69 -3.70 12.68 -6.15
CA PHE A 69 -4.92 12.49 -5.37
C PHE A 69 -6.17 12.38 -6.24
N LEU A 70 -6.23 13.10 -7.38
CA LEU A 70 -7.33 12.98 -8.34
C LEU A 70 -7.37 11.57 -8.94
N ALA A 71 -6.23 11.02 -9.35
CA ALA A 71 -6.13 9.67 -9.88
C ALA A 71 -6.56 8.63 -8.84
N PHE A 72 -6.05 8.71 -7.59
CA PHE A 72 -6.51 7.85 -6.50
C PHE A 72 -8.02 7.97 -6.27
N GLY A 73 -8.53 9.19 -6.22
CA GLY A 73 -9.95 9.45 -6.00
C GLY A 73 -10.84 8.83 -7.07
N LEU A 74 -10.52 9.07 -8.34
CA LEU A 74 -11.26 8.49 -9.48
C LEU A 74 -11.18 6.96 -9.48
N PHE A 75 -10.00 6.42 -9.15
CA PHE A 75 -9.79 4.98 -9.08
C PHE A 75 -10.59 4.33 -7.96
N TYR A 76 -10.60 4.94 -6.78
CA TYR A 76 -11.43 4.50 -5.66
C TYR A 76 -12.93 4.53 -5.99
N LEU A 77 -13.41 5.62 -6.63
CA LEU A 77 -14.80 5.71 -7.08
C LEU A 77 -15.16 4.57 -8.04
N ALA A 78 -14.33 4.36 -9.06
CA ALA A 78 -14.54 3.31 -10.05
C ALA A 78 -14.54 1.92 -9.42
N ALA A 79 -13.58 1.63 -8.53
CA ALA A 79 -13.49 0.36 -7.82
C ALA A 79 -14.71 0.12 -6.92
N GLY A 80 -15.11 1.11 -6.12
CA GLY A 80 -16.26 1.04 -5.23
C GLY A 80 -17.56 0.79 -5.98
N TYR A 81 -17.77 1.52 -7.06
CA TYR A 81 -18.98 1.38 -7.89
C TYR A 81 -19.05 0.04 -8.62
N TYR A 82 -17.92 -0.40 -9.21
CA TYR A 82 -17.87 -1.64 -9.99
C TYR A 82 -17.94 -2.88 -9.13
N TYR A 83 -17.05 -2.99 -8.12
CA TYR A 83 -16.96 -4.19 -7.30
C TYR A 83 -18.05 -4.28 -6.24
N ARG A 84 -18.53 -3.15 -5.73
CA ARG A 84 -19.48 -3.04 -4.61
C ARG A 84 -18.98 -3.75 -3.34
N LEU A 85 -17.69 -3.95 -3.24
CA LEU A 85 -16.92 -4.47 -2.10
C LEU A 85 -15.91 -3.41 -1.69
N PRO A 86 -15.38 -3.43 -0.48
CA PRO A 86 -14.43 -2.43 -0.01
C PRO A 86 -13.03 -2.67 -0.59
N ILE A 87 -12.94 -2.71 -1.92
CA ILE A 87 -11.69 -2.93 -2.64
C ILE A 87 -10.78 -1.71 -2.50
N PRO A 88 -9.56 -1.89 -1.96
CA PRO A 88 -8.63 -0.79 -1.77
C PRO A 88 -7.98 -0.37 -3.08
N VAL A 89 -7.44 0.85 -3.08
CA VAL A 89 -6.53 1.34 -4.10
C VAL A 89 -5.25 1.78 -3.41
N GLN A 90 -4.15 1.14 -3.78
CA GLN A 90 -2.84 1.35 -3.15
C GLN A 90 -1.79 1.68 -4.21
N PRO A 91 -0.72 2.42 -3.86
CA PRO A 91 0.42 2.57 -4.75
C PRO A 91 1.07 1.21 -5.00
N LEU A 92 1.60 1.01 -6.21
CA LEU A 92 2.40 -0.16 -6.55
C LEU A 92 3.69 -0.16 -5.73
N LYS A 93 3.82 -1.09 -4.80
CA LYS A 93 4.84 -1.05 -3.72
C LYS A 93 6.28 -1.10 -4.24
N ALA A 94 6.57 -1.92 -5.26
CA ALA A 94 7.92 -1.97 -5.82
C ALA A 94 8.24 -0.67 -6.56
N ILE A 95 7.29 -0.16 -7.36
CA ILE A 95 7.47 1.12 -8.06
C ILE A 95 7.69 2.24 -7.03
N GLY A 96 6.83 2.35 -6.01
CA GLY A 96 6.99 3.36 -4.98
C GLY A 96 8.33 3.28 -4.24
N ALA A 97 8.71 2.10 -3.76
CA ALA A 97 9.95 1.93 -3.00
C ALA A 97 11.20 2.26 -3.83
N ILE A 98 11.25 1.80 -5.08
CA ILE A 98 12.39 2.04 -5.97
C ILE A 98 12.46 3.51 -6.39
N SER A 99 11.31 4.15 -6.69
CA SER A 99 11.25 5.57 -7.01
C SER A 99 11.77 6.44 -5.87
N ILE A 100 11.35 6.16 -4.65
CA ILE A 100 11.78 6.87 -3.44
C ILE A 100 13.27 6.65 -3.15
N ALA A 101 13.79 5.44 -3.42
CA ALA A 101 15.20 5.11 -3.17
C ALA A 101 16.16 5.71 -4.21
N TYR A 102 15.73 5.82 -5.47
CA TYR A 102 16.57 6.24 -6.59
C TYR A 102 15.95 7.39 -7.39
N PRO A 103 15.64 8.55 -6.76
CA PRO A 103 14.92 9.65 -7.43
C PRO A 103 15.69 10.28 -8.58
N ALA A 104 17.03 10.23 -8.56
CA ALA A 104 17.87 10.75 -9.65
C ALA A 104 17.74 9.94 -10.96
N VAL A 105 17.36 8.67 -10.88
CA VAL A 105 17.19 7.76 -12.02
C VAL A 105 15.72 7.58 -12.35
N VAL A 106 14.90 7.43 -11.32
CA VAL A 106 13.46 7.23 -11.46
C VAL A 106 12.74 8.57 -11.34
N THR A 107 12.77 9.30 -12.44
CA THR A 107 12.09 10.59 -12.60
C THR A 107 10.59 10.43 -12.76
N GLU A 108 9.83 11.52 -12.71
CA GLU A 108 8.40 11.55 -13.00
C GLU A 108 8.09 10.90 -14.37
N SER A 109 8.92 11.15 -15.38
CA SER A 109 8.76 10.56 -16.73
C SER A 109 8.90 9.03 -16.70
N VAL A 110 9.85 8.49 -15.94
CA VAL A 110 10.04 7.04 -15.75
C VAL A 110 8.86 6.44 -14.97
N ILE A 111 8.34 7.13 -13.96
CA ILE A 111 7.15 6.71 -13.21
C ILE A 111 5.93 6.68 -14.15
N GLY A 112 5.74 7.73 -14.96
CA GLY A 112 4.69 7.77 -15.98
C GLY A 112 4.81 6.65 -17.01
N ALA A 113 6.01 6.42 -17.54
CA ALA A 113 6.30 5.29 -18.44
C ALA A 113 5.96 3.95 -17.80
N SER A 114 6.25 3.78 -16.50
CA SER A 114 5.90 2.56 -15.77
C SER A 114 4.39 2.34 -15.66
N GLY A 115 3.61 3.39 -15.42
CA GLY A 115 2.16 3.33 -15.38
C GLY A 115 1.56 2.90 -16.73
N ILE A 116 2.02 3.54 -17.82
CA ILE A 116 1.58 3.22 -19.19
C ILE A 116 1.91 1.77 -19.54
N LEU A 117 3.19 1.40 -19.41
CA LEU A 117 3.67 0.06 -19.79
C LEU A 117 3.04 -1.04 -18.95
N PHE A 118 2.93 -0.82 -17.64
CA PHE A 118 2.30 -1.78 -16.74
C PHE A 118 0.79 -1.88 -16.99
N GLY A 119 0.14 -0.76 -17.31
CA GLY A 119 -1.26 -0.72 -17.73
C GLY A 119 -1.50 -1.61 -18.96
N VAL A 120 -0.67 -1.47 -20.00
CA VAL A 120 -0.73 -2.31 -21.22
C VAL A 120 -0.51 -3.78 -20.88
N ILE A 121 0.53 -4.11 -20.09
CA ILE A 121 0.82 -5.49 -19.70
C ILE A 121 -0.36 -6.12 -18.97
N LEU A 122 -0.94 -5.45 -17.98
CA LEU A 122 -2.06 -5.96 -17.21
C LEU A 122 -3.32 -6.15 -18.07
N LEU A 123 -3.60 -5.24 -19.02
CA LEU A 123 -4.69 -5.41 -19.99
C LEU A 123 -4.48 -6.63 -20.86
N LEU A 124 -3.29 -6.80 -21.44
CA LEU A 124 -2.96 -7.96 -22.26
C LEU A 124 -3.12 -9.27 -21.47
N LEU A 125 -2.61 -9.32 -20.25
CA LEU A 125 -2.73 -10.50 -19.38
C LEU A 125 -4.19 -10.80 -19.01
N SER A 126 -4.98 -9.77 -18.77
CA SER A 126 -6.41 -9.93 -18.47
C SER A 126 -7.20 -10.44 -19.67
N LEU A 127 -7.01 -9.80 -20.85
CA LEU A 127 -7.75 -10.12 -22.08
C LEU A 127 -7.40 -11.51 -22.61
N THR A 128 -6.14 -11.95 -22.46
CA THR A 128 -5.69 -13.28 -22.86
C THR A 128 -5.99 -14.37 -21.83
N GLY A 129 -6.48 -14.01 -20.64
CA GLY A 129 -6.70 -14.96 -19.53
C GLY A 129 -5.43 -15.58 -18.98
N MET A 130 -4.27 -14.96 -19.20
CA MET A 130 -2.97 -15.49 -18.79
C MET A 130 -2.61 -15.20 -17.33
N VAL A 131 -3.41 -14.39 -16.61
CA VAL A 131 -3.11 -13.99 -15.22
C VAL A 131 -2.82 -15.19 -14.33
N ASP A 132 -3.69 -16.22 -14.34
CA ASP A 132 -3.52 -17.40 -13.49
C ASP A 132 -2.35 -18.30 -13.93
N ARG A 133 -2.03 -18.32 -15.24
CA ARG A 133 -0.87 -19.07 -15.75
C ARG A 133 0.43 -18.42 -15.30
N ILE A 134 0.52 -17.10 -15.38
CA ILE A 134 1.71 -16.35 -14.99
C ILE A 134 1.88 -16.36 -13.47
N ALA A 135 0.77 -16.33 -12.69
CA ALA A 135 0.84 -16.48 -11.24
C ALA A 135 1.59 -17.75 -10.81
N ARG A 136 1.43 -18.85 -11.54
CA ARG A 136 2.10 -20.14 -11.24
C ARG A 136 3.61 -20.16 -11.55
N LEU A 137 4.12 -19.20 -12.32
CA LEU A 137 5.55 -19.09 -12.61
C LEU A 137 6.35 -18.58 -11.42
N PHE A 138 5.74 -17.75 -10.58
CA PHE A 138 6.42 -17.14 -9.45
C PHE A 138 6.21 -17.95 -8.18
N SER A 139 7.31 -18.39 -7.59
CA SER A 139 7.25 -19.06 -6.29
C SER A 139 6.97 -18.05 -5.16
N GLN A 140 6.49 -18.60 -4.05
CA GLN A 140 6.32 -17.80 -2.84
C GLN A 140 7.66 -17.23 -2.36
N ALA A 141 8.76 -17.95 -2.50
CA ALA A 141 10.10 -17.51 -2.15
C ALA A 141 10.50 -16.21 -2.90
N VAL A 142 10.28 -16.19 -4.21
CA VAL A 142 10.56 -15.01 -5.04
C VAL A 142 9.69 -13.82 -4.61
N VAL A 143 8.37 -14.01 -4.47
CA VAL A 143 7.46 -12.93 -4.07
C VAL A 143 7.82 -12.37 -2.69
N ARG A 144 8.10 -13.24 -1.72
CA ARG A 144 8.48 -12.82 -0.35
C ARG A 144 9.88 -12.18 -0.29
N GLY A 145 10.81 -12.69 -1.09
CA GLY A 145 12.14 -12.09 -1.24
C GLY A 145 12.06 -10.64 -1.71
N ILE A 146 11.18 -10.35 -2.68
CA ILE A 146 10.93 -8.99 -3.13
C ILE A 146 10.34 -8.14 -2.02
N GLN A 147 9.27 -8.62 -1.39
CA GLN A 147 8.60 -7.86 -0.33
C GLN A 147 9.57 -7.53 0.80
N PHE A 148 10.39 -8.48 1.21
CA PHE A 148 11.44 -8.29 2.19
C PHE A 148 12.46 -7.23 1.76
N THR A 149 12.93 -7.32 0.50
CA THR A 149 13.85 -6.33 -0.08
C THR A 149 13.27 -4.93 -0.07
N LEU A 150 12.01 -4.78 -0.50
CA LEU A 150 11.32 -3.48 -0.47
C LEU A 150 11.16 -2.95 0.95
N GLY A 151 10.91 -3.84 1.92
CA GLY A 151 10.90 -3.49 3.33
C GLY A 151 12.25 -2.91 3.79
N LEU A 152 13.36 -3.56 3.43
CA LEU A 152 14.70 -3.07 3.74
C LEU A 152 15.02 -1.73 3.06
N ILE A 153 14.57 -1.54 1.82
CA ILE A 153 14.73 -0.25 1.10
C ILE A 153 13.98 0.86 1.82
N PHE A 154 12.74 0.63 2.24
CA PHE A 154 11.97 1.63 3.01
C PHE A 154 12.60 1.91 4.36
N LEU A 155 13.09 0.88 5.08
CA LEU A 155 13.80 1.04 6.35
C LEU A 155 15.05 1.92 6.17
N LYS A 156 15.90 1.58 5.18
CA LYS A 156 17.11 2.34 4.87
C LYS A 156 16.75 3.79 4.56
N LYS A 157 15.84 4.04 3.63
CA LYS A 157 15.46 5.41 3.24
C LYS A 157 14.82 6.18 4.38
N GLY A 158 14.00 5.51 5.18
CA GLY A 158 13.38 6.12 6.35
C GLY A 158 14.40 6.58 7.39
N VAL A 159 15.39 5.74 7.69
CA VAL A 159 16.50 6.11 8.59
C VAL A 159 17.33 7.25 8.02
N GLU A 160 17.68 7.22 6.71
CA GLU A 160 18.39 8.31 6.05
C GLU A 160 17.68 9.65 6.25
N LEU A 161 16.36 9.71 6.04
CA LEU A 161 15.56 10.91 6.25
C LEU A 161 15.50 11.35 7.72
N MET A 162 15.54 10.42 8.68
CA MET A 162 15.53 10.74 10.11
C MET A 162 16.84 11.37 10.58
N ILE A 163 17.96 10.99 9.98
CA ILE A 163 19.29 11.50 10.35
C ILE A 163 19.79 12.63 9.45
N ASP A 164 18.97 13.05 8.47
CA ASP A 164 19.32 14.13 7.57
C ASP A 164 19.51 15.45 8.36
N LYS A 165 20.45 16.28 7.88
CA LYS A 165 20.75 17.58 8.50
C LYS A 165 19.67 18.62 8.19
N ASP A 166 19.05 18.49 7.03
CA ASP A 166 17.98 19.39 6.61
C ASP A 166 16.64 18.99 7.26
N LEU A 167 15.96 19.96 7.82
CA LEU A 167 14.69 19.70 8.48
C LEU A 167 13.56 19.41 7.48
N PHE A 168 13.58 20.09 6.33
CA PHE A 168 12.57 19.97 5.28
C PHE A 168 13.19 19.52 3.96
N MET A 169 12.41 18.84 3.13
CA MET A 169 12.83 18.42 1.78
C MET A 169 13.24 19.58 0.86
N SER A 170 12.81 20.80 1.15
CA SER A 170 13.20 22.02 0.43
C SER A 170 14.58 22.55 0.78
N GLY A 171 15.35 21.89 1.66
CA GLY A 171 16.65 22.35 2.15
C GLY A 171 16.56 23.50 3.16
N ALA A 172 15.35 23.92 3.56
CA ALA A 172 15.20 24.93 4.58
C ALA A 172 15.57 24.35 5.96
N GLN A 173 16.50 25.03 6.65
CA GLN A 173 17.02 24.53 7.92
C GLN A 173 16.12 24.82 9.14
N GLY A 174 15.01 25.55 8.94
CA GLY A 174 14.12 25.95 10.03
C GLY A 174 14.75 26.88 11.06
N ILE A 175 14.03 27.19 12.13
CA ILE A 175 14.44 28.13 13.17
C ILE A 175 15.58 27.57 14.05
N LEU A 176 15.84 26.25 14.04
CA LEU A 176 16.77 25.55 14.95
C LEU A 176 17.93 24.87 14.21
N ALA A 177 18.50 25.51 13.21
CA ALA A 177 19.51 24.96 12.29
C ALA A 177 20.78 24.37 12.94
N HIS A 178 21.05 24.60 14.22
CA HIS A 178 22.29 24.19 14.88
C HIS A 178 22.18 22.89 15.70
N TYR A 179 20.98 22.31 15.80
CA TYR A 179 20.73 21.10 16.59
C TYR A 179 20.24 19.95 15.69
N PRO A 180 20.46 18.70 16.05
CA PRO A 180 19.91 17.56 15.32
C PRO A 180 18.38 17.42 15.56
N VAL A 181 17.65 18.51 15.28
CA VAL A 181 16.20 18.64 15.52
C VAL A 181 15.44 17.58 14.77
N ASN A 182 15.90 17.27 13.55
CA ASN A 182 15.26 16.26 12.72
C ASN A 182 15.27 14.88 13.41
N LEU A 183 16.38 14.48 14.00
CA LEU A 183 16.50 13.21 14.72
C LEU A 183 15.60 13.19 15.98
N PHE A 184 15.56 14.30 16.74
CA PHE A 184 14.69 14.38 17.93
C PHE A 184 13.20 14.28 17.58
N ILE A 185 12.76 14.98 16.52
CA ILE A 185 11.38 14.87 16.02
C ILE A 185 11.12 13.42 15.56
N GLY A 186 12.07 12.83 14.85
CA GLY A 186 11.99 11.43 14.41
C GLY A 186 11.79 10.47 15.58
N ILE A 187 12.59 10.55 16.63
CA ILE A 187 12.47 9.70 17.83
C ILE A 187 11.10 9.90 18.50
N LEU A 188 10.66 11.16 18.64
CA LEU A 188 9.37 11.47 19.28
C LEU A 188 8.20 10.91 18.47
N VAL A 189 8.19 11.12 17.15
CA VAL A 189 7.13 10.61 16.27
C VAL A 189 7.19 9.09 16.16
N PHE A 190 8.38 8.50 16.13
CA PHE A 190 8.55 7.04 16.15
C PHE A 190 7.93 6.44 17.42
N SER A 191 8.23 7.02 18.58
CA SER A 191 7.65 6.60 19.86
C SER A 191 6.12 6.76 19.88
N LEU A 192 5.60 7.88 19.34
CA LEU A 192 4.17 8.10 19.20
C LEU A 192 3.49 7.04 18.33
N VAL A 193 4.10 6.69 17.19
CA VAL A 193 3.57 5.65 16.30
C VAL A 193 3.58 4.30 16.98
N LEU A 194 4.64 3.94 17.73
CA LEU A 194 4.69 2.70 18.51
C LEU A 194 3.55 2.61 19.53
N LEU A 195 3.25 3.69 20.23
CA LEU A 195 2.16 3.74 21.21
C LEU A 195 0.77 3.60 20.55
N LEU A 196 0.66 3.96 19.28
CA LEU A 196 -0.61 3.95 18.55
C LEU A 196 -0.80 2.72 17.64
N LEU A 197 0.18 1.81 17.52
CA LEU A 197 0.12 0.68 16.58
C LEU A 197 -1.13 -0.20 16.74
N ASP A 198 -1.55 -0.46 17.98
CA ASP A 198 -2.74 -1.27 18.27
C ASP A 198 -4.02 -0.45 18.45
N ASN A 199 -3.92 0.88 18.29
CA ASN A 199 -5.06 1.75 18.52
C ASN A 199 -6.03 1.71 17.35
N LYS A 200 -7.22 1.15 17.58
CA LYS A 200 -8.28 1.06 16.55
C LYS A 200 -9.01 2.40 16.31
N ARG A 201 -8.90 3.34 17.23
CA ARG A 201 -9.61 4.63 17.15
C ARG A 201 -8.80 5.70 16.41
N PHE A 202 -7.48 5.70 16.59
CA PHE A 202 -6.55 6.68 16.00
C PHE A 202 -5.52 5.96 15.15
N PRO A 203 -5.68 5.94 13.80
CA PRO A 203 -4.69 5.36 12.89
C PRO A 203 -3.34 6.06 13.04
N ALA A 204 -2.31 5.32 13.44
CA ALA A 204 -1.00 5.85 13.79
C ALA A 204 -0.38 6.74 12.70
N ALA A 205 -0.50 6.34 11.43
CA ALA A 205 0.05 7.11 10.31
C ALA A 205 -0.65 8.47 10.10
N LEU A 206 -1.98 8.55 10.31
CA LEU A 206 -2.71 9.81 10.22
C LEU A 206 -2.33 10.76 11.35
N VAL A 207 -2.19 10.22 12.57
CA VAL A 207 -1.74 11.02 13.73
C VAL A 207 -0.32 11.51 13.52
N ALA A 208 0.59 10.65 13.05
CA ALA A 208 1.96 11.05 12.73
C ALA A 208 2.02 12.13 11.66
N LEU A 209 1.20 12.02 10.61
CA LEU A 209 1.09 13.03 9.56
C LEU A 209 0.57 14.36 10.10
N ALA A 210 -0.51 14.34 10.88
CA ALA A 210 -1.08 15.56 11.49
C ALA A 210 -0.09 16.23 12.44
N VAL A 211 0.58 15.47 13.30
CA VAL A 211 1.64 15.96 14.21
C VAL A 211 2.81 16.52 13.39
N GLY A 212 3.22 15.84 12.32
CA GLY A 212 4.28 16.29 11.42
C GLY A 212 3.96 17.60 10.74
N ILE A 213 2.75 17.77 10.21
CA ILE A 213 2.29 19.04 9.62
C ILE A 213 2.28 20.14 10.68
N GLY A 214 1.71 19.89 11.85
CA GLY A 214 1.65 20.87 12.94
C GLY A 214 3.05 21.30 13.42
N ALA A 215 3.94 20.34 13.65
CA ALA A 215 5.33 20.62 14.02
C ALA A 215 6.07 21.38 12.91
N GLY A 216 5.86 21.00 11.66
CA GLY A 216 6.49 21.65 10.52
C GLY A 216 6.05 23.09 10.34
N ILE A 217 4.77 23.38 10.51
CA ILE A 217 4.24 24.76 10.51
C ILE A 217 4.87 25.58 11.65
N ALA A 218 4.90 25.03 12.87
CA ALA A 218 5.49 25.68 14.04
C ALA A 218 7.00 25.96 13.88
N LEU A 219 7.70 25.12 13.12
CA LEU A 219 9.13 25.25 12.82
C LEU A 219 9.43 26.10 11.58
N GLY A 220 8.42 26.74 10.99
CA GLY A 220 8.60 27.66 9.86
C GLY A 220 8.54 27.01 8.47
N GLY A 221 8.04 25.78 8.34
CA GLY A 221 7.96 25.06 7.07
C GLY A 221 7.09 25.74 6.00
N LEU A 222 6.20 26.67 6.38
CA LEU A 222 5.41 27.49 5.45
C LEU A 222 5.98 28.90 5.26
N ALA A 223 7.08 29.26 5.94
CA ALA A 223 7.63 30.61 5.86
C ALA A 223 8.04 30.96 4.43
N GLY A 224 7.58 32.13 3.96
CA GLY A 224 7.89 32.64 2.62
C GLY A 224 7.23 31.92 1.44
N LYS A 225 6.34 30.94 1.69
CA LYS A 225 5.60 30.27 0.61
C LYS A 225 4.28 31.00 0.37
N ALA A 226 4.06 31.37 -0.91
CA ALA A 226 2.72 31.75 -1.35
C ALA A 226 1.84 30.51 -1.33
N VAL A 227 0.71 30.59 -0.63
CA VAL A 227 -0.24 29.48 -0.51
C VAL A 227 -1.54 29.89 -1.19
N SER A 228 -1.95 29.15 -2.18
CA SER A 228 -3.23 29.33 -2.87
C SER A 228 -4.14 28.12 -2.65
N LEU A 229 -5.45 28.35 -2.72
CA LEU A 229 -6.45 27.30 -2.84
C LEU A 229 -6.64 26.98 -4.30
N GLY A 230 -6.85 25.72 -4.61
CA GLY A 230 -7.10 25.27 -5.97
C GLY A 230 -6.12 24.17 -6.40
N PRO A 231 -6.34 23.57 -7.57
CA PRO A 231 -5.50 22.50 -8.08
C PRO A 231 -4.12 23.03 -8.52
N THR A 232 -3.09 22.21 -8.34
CA THR A 232 -1.79 22.40 -8.98
C THR A 232 -1.89 22.07 -10.46
N ASP A 233 -0.90 22.45 -11.25
CA ASP A 233 -0.88 22.18 -12.68
C ASP A 233 -0.97 20.69 -12.99
N ILE A 234 -1.87 20.35 -13.91
CA ILE A 234 -2.02 19.01 -14.47
C ILE A 234 -1.41 19.04 -15.88
N HIS A 235 -0.36 18.25 -16.07
CA HIS A 235 0.32 18.17 -17.37
C HIS A 235 0.42 16.73 -17.85
N LEU A 236 0.58 16.58 -19.17
CA LEU A 236 0.79 15.29 -19.79
C LEU A 236 2.29 14.96 -19.81
N ILE A 237 2.62 13.79 -19.30
CA ILE A 237 3.97 13.27 -19.39
C ILE A 237 4.22 12.73 -20.79
N LYS A 238 5.44 12.99 -21.31
CA LYS A 238 5.91 12.49 -22.59
C LYS A 238 7.15 11.63 -22.41
N PRO A 239 6.99 10.36 -21.98
CA PRO A 239 8.12 9.50 -21.76
C PRO A 239 8.90 9.20 -23.04
N THR A 240 10.22 9.18 -22.93
CA THR A 240 11.13 8.78 -24.00
C THR A 240 11.26 7.26 -24.08
N PRO A 241 11.75 6.66 -25.17
CA PRO A 241 12.07 5.24 -25.22
C PRO A 241 13.02 4.78 -24.11
N GLY A 242 13.95 5.64 -23.67
CA GLY A 242 14.85 5.39 -22.55
C GLY A 242 14.12 5.29 -21.21
N ASP A 243 13.09 6.12 -21.01
CA ASP A 243 12.25 6.06 -19.79
C ASP A 243 11.46 4.75 -19.74
N PHE A 244 10.92 4.28 -20.85
CA PHE A 244 10.24 2.98 -20.92
C PHE A 244 11.17 1.82 -20.64
N TRP A 245 12.42 1.87 -21.13
CA TRP A 245 13.42 0.86 -20.84
C TRP A 245 13.80 0.83 -19.36
N THR A 246 14.08 2.00 -18.78
CA THR A 246 14.38 2.15 -17.35
C THR A 246 13.20 1.68 -16.49
N ALA A 247 11.98 2.09 -16.84
CA ALA A 247 10.77 1.65 -16.16
C ALA A 247 10.59 0.12 -16.23
N PHE A 248 10.82 -0.49 -17.40
CA PHE A 248 10.70 -1.93 -17.56
C PHE A 248 11.66 -2.68 -16.65
N ILE A 249 12.95 -2.35 -16.72
CA ILE A 249 13.99 -3.08 -15.97
C ILE A 249 13.90 -2.82 -14.47
N MET A 250 13.78 -1.55 -14.06
CA MET A 250 13.87 -1.20 -12.63
C MET A 250 12.54 -1.36 -11.89
N LEU A 251 11.42 -1.06 -12.52
CA LEU A 251 10.13 -0.92 -11.86
C LEU A 251 9.18 -2.08 -12.16
N ILE A 252 9.03 -2.43 -13.45
CA ILE A 252 8.00 -3.39 -13.87
C ILE A 252 8.40 -4.82 -13.57
N LEU A 253 9.63 -5.23 -13.88
CA LEU A 253 10.08 -6.58 -13.60
C LEU A 253 9.87 -6.99 -12.14
N PRO A 254 10.28 -6.19 -11.13
CA PRO A 254 9.98 -6.49 -9.73
C PRO A 254 8.50 -6.37 -9.37
N GLN A 255 7.74 -5.57 -10.07
CA GLN A 255 6.33 -5.35 -9.74
C GLN A 255 5.40 -6.47 -10.26
N ILE A 256 5.72 -7.12 -11.38
CA ILE A 256 4.86 -8.16 -11.98
C ILE A 256 4.47 -9.24 -10.98
N PRO A 257 5.41 -9.96 -10.32
CA PRO A 257 5.05 -11.02 -9.37
C PRO A 257 4.24 -10.53 -8.19
N LEU A 258 4.55 -9.34 -7.69
CA LEU A 258 3.79 -8.74 -6.58
C LEU A 258 2.36 -8.43 -7.00
N THR A 259 2.17 -7.87 -8.18
CA THR A 259 0.82 -7.53 -8.63
C THR A 259 0.01 -8.78 -8.93
N ILE A 260 0.58 -9.73 -9.67
CA ILE A 260 -0.15 -10.94 -10.03
C ILE A 260 -0.44 -11.79 -8.78
N GLY A 261 0.58 -12.03 -7.95
CA GLY A 261 0.42 -12.87 -6.76
C GLY A 261 -0.42 -12.21 -5.66
N ASN A 262 -0.15 -10.95 -5.33
CA ASN A 262 -0.82 -10.28 -4.22
C ASN A 262 -2.06 -9.48 -4.67
N ALA A 263 -1.94 -8.60 -5.67
CA ALA A 263 -3.03 -7.71 -6.03
C ALA A 263 -4.11 -8.35 -6.92
N CYS A 264 -3.79 -9.38 -7.70
CA CYS A 264 -4.77 -10.10 -8.50
C CYS A 264 -5.29 -11.34 -7.76
N VAL A 265 -4.43 -12.34 -7.55
CA VAL A 265 -4.82 -13.63 -6.98
C VAL A 265 -5.13 -13.49 -5.48
N GLY A 266 -4.21 -12.95 -4.69
CA GLY A 266 -4.38 -12.81 -3.25
C GLY A 266 -5.59 -11.95 -2.86
N THR A 267 -5.85 -10.85 -3.58
CA THR A 267 -7.04 -10.03 -3.32
C THR A 267 -8.33 -10.78 -3.69
N ALA A 268 -8.33 -11.57 -4.78
CA ALA A 268 -9.48 -12.41 -5.13
C ALA A 268 -9.76 -13.44 -4.03
N GLU A 269 -8.75 -14.17 -3.59
CA GLU A 269 -8.87 -15.17 -2.50
C GLU A 269 -9.35 -14.53 -1.20
N THR A 270 -8.81 -13.37 -0.85
CA THR A 270 -9.24 -12.63 0.34
C THR A 270 -10.70 -12.17 0.24
N CYS A 271 -11.17 -11.73 -0.93
CA CYS A 271 -12.57 -11.44 -1.16
C CYS A 271 -13.46 -12.67 -0.95
N PHE A 272 -13.04 -13.83 -1.46
CA PHE A 272 -13.80 -15.08 -1.28
C PHE A 272 -13.85 -15.52 0.19
N SER A 273 -12.78 -15.27 0.95
CA SER A 273 -12.70 -15.60 2.37
C SER A 273 -13.50 -14.65 3.26
N LEU A 274 -13.38 -13.34 3.04
CA LEU A 274 -13.99 -12.32 3.90
C LEU A 274 -15.46 -12.07 3.59
N PHE A 275 -15.91 -12.37 2.37
CA PHE A 275 -17.27 -12.12 1.89
C PHE A 275 -17.93 -13.37 1.30
N PRO A 276 -18.02 -14.50 2.08
CA PRO A 276 -18.49 -15.79 1.56
C PRO A 276 -19.91 -15.73 1.00
N ASP A 277 -20.79 -14.93 1.62
CA ASP A 277 -22.20 -14.83 1.28
C ASP A 277 -22.53 -13.68 0.32
N SER A 278 -21.54 -12.86 -0.06
CA SER A 278 -21.77 -11.72 -0.93
C SER A 278 -21.90 -12.15 -2.40
N PRO A 279 -23.00 -11.82 -3.09
CA PRO A 279 -23.12 -12.09 -4.53
C PRO A 279 -22.07 -11.29 -5.35
N GLN A 280 -21.57 -10.20 -4.79
CA GLN A 280 -20.59 -9.34 -5.44
C GLN A 280 -19.20 -9.99 -5.55
N ARG A 281 -18.89 -11.00 -4.73
CA ARG A 281 -17.61 -11.73 -4.80
C ARG A 281 -17.38 -12.36 -6.19
N SER A 282 -18.42 -12.64 -6.95
CA SER A 282 -18.30 -13.16 -8.31
C SER A 282 -17.58 -12.20 -9.26
N LYS A 283 -17.52 -10.89 -8.93
CA LYS A 283 -16.77 -9.88 -9.65
C LYS A 283 -15.30 -9.84 -9.24
N ALA A 284 -14.96 -10.29 -8.03
CA ALA A 284 -13.61 -10.25 -7.46
C ALA A 284 -12.75 -11.43 -7.96
N ARG A 285 -12.42 -11.42 -9.24
CA ARG A 285 -11.57 -12.43 -9.89
C ARG A 285 -10.23 -11.83 -10.30
N ALA A 286 -9.15 -12.62 -10.27
CA ALA A 286 -7.80 -12.17 -10.59
C ALA A 286 -7.71 -11.44 -11.94
N GLY A 287 -8.31 -11.99 -12.99
CA GLY A 287 -8.36 -11.34 -14.32
C GLY A 287 -9.08 -10.00 -14.31
N ARG A 288 -10.17 -9.84 -13.54
CA ARG A 288 -10.89 -8.58 -13.44
C ARG A 288 -10.11 -7.52 -12.66
N PHE A 289 -9.36 -7.92 -11.63
CA PHE A 289 -8.44 -7.03 -10.94
C PHE A 289 -7.31 -6.57 -11.87
N ALA A 290 -6.73 -7.48 -12.66
CA ALA A 290 -5.74 -7.12 -13.67
C ALA A 290 -6.32 -6.13 -14.69
N PHE A 291 -7.56 -6.36 -15.15
CA PHE A 291 -8.25 -5.46 -16.09
C PHE A 291 -8.45 -4.05 -15.51
N SER A 292 -9.06 -3.94 -14.32
CA SER A 292 -9.31 -2.64 -13.69
C SER A 292 -8.03 -1.87 -13.41
N MET A 293 -6.99 -2.55 -12.90
CA MET A 293 -5.67 -1.95 -12.71
C MET A 293 -5.05 -1.51 -14.04
N GLY A 294 -5.19 -2.32 -15.09
CA GLY A 294 -4.68 -1.98 -16.44
C GLY A 294 -5.34 -0.72 -17.00
N VAL A 295 -6.67 -0.66 -16.97
CA VAL A 295 -7.44 0.52 -17.45
C VAL A 295 -7.06 1.79 -16.71
N MET A 296 -6.80 1.70 -15.41
CA MET A 296 -6.56 2.88 -14.59
C MET A 296 -5.11 3.32 -14.56
N ASN A 297 -4.15 2.39 -14.71
CA ASN A 297 -2.73 2.75 -14.78
C ASN A 297 -2.35 3.44 -16.09
N LEU A 298 -3.09 3.21 -17.19
CA LEU A 298 -2.84 3.92 -18.44
C LEU A 298 -3.00 5.44 -18.26
N PRO A 299 -4.16 5.99 -17.89
CA PRO A 299 -4.29 7.43 -17.69
C PRO A 299 -3.40 7.92 -16.54
N ALA A 300 -3.25 7.17 -15.45
CA ALA A 300 -2.35 7.54 -14.38
C ALA A 300 -0.92 7.78 -14.88
N GLY A 301 -0.40 6.91 -15.75
CA GLY A 301 0.93 7.07 -16.35
C GLY A 301 1.02 8.27 -17.27
N PHE A 302 0.00 8.54 -18.10
CA PHE A 302 0.00 9.73 -18.99
C PHE A 302 -0.03 11.05 -18.24
N PHE A 303 -0.68 11.10 -17.08
CA PHE A 303 -0.78 12.30 -16.25
C PHE A 303 0.27 12.37 -15.14
N GLY A 304 1.25 11.49 -15.10
CA GLY A 304 2.30 11.50 -14.06
C GLY A 304 1.80 11.17 -12.65
N ALA A 305 0.70 10.46 -12.54
CA ALA A 305 0.24 9.96 -11.25
C ALA A 305 1.00 8.70 -10.82
N VAL A 306 0.91 8.39 -9.52
CA VAL A 306 1.46 7.15 -8.98
C VAL A 306 0.72 5.94 -9.55
N PRO A 307 1.40 4.94 -10.12
CA PRO A 307 0.76 3.70 -10.53
C PRO A 307 0.19 2.92 -9.36
N MET A 308 -1.00 2.33 -9.55
CA MET A 308 -1.85 1.83 -8.49
C MET A 308 -2.26 0.36 -8.67
N CYS A 309 -2.63 -0.28 -7.56
CA CYS A 309 -3.14 -1.64 -7.54
C CYS A 309 -4.24 -1.85 -6.49
N HIS A 310 -4.83 -3.06 -6.51
CA HIS A 310 -5.73 -3.57 -5.48
C HIS A 310 -4.94 -4.48 -4.54
N GLY A 311 -4.61 -4.02 -3.34
CA GLY A 311 -3.76 -4.80 -2.42
C GLY A 311 -4.56 -5.64 -1.42
N THR A 312 -4.16 -6.90 -1.22
CA THR A 312 -4.76 -7.80 -0.22
C THR A 312 -4.73 -7.19 1.19
N GLY A 313 -3.61 -6.56 1.57
CA GLY A 313 -3.47 -5.94 2.89
C GLY A 313 -4.44 -4.79 3.11
N GLY A 314 -4.67 -3.94 2.10
CA GLY A 314 -5.65 -2.86 2.17
C GLY A 314 -7.09 -3.38 2.29
N LEU A 315 -7.42 -4.45 1.59
CA LEU A 315 -8.73 -5.10 1.73
C LEU A 315 -8.94 -5.62 3.16
N ALA A 316 -7.94 -6.28 3.72
CA ALA A 316 -7.99 -6.75 5.10
C ALA A 316 -8.09 -5.58 6.10
N ALA A 317 -7.41 -4.47 5.84
CA ALA A 317 -7.49 -3.26 6.65
C ALA A 317 -8.88 -2.62 6.58
N HIS A 318 -9.42 -2.38 5.38
CA HIS A 318 -10.79 -1.88 5.21
C HIS A 318 -11.80 -2.75 5.98
N TYR A 319 -11.69 -4.09 5.83
CA TYR A 319 -12.56 -5.03 6.54
C TYR A 319 -12.41 -4.97 8.06
N ARG A 320 -11.15 -4.92 8.55
CA ARG A 320 -10.83 -4.85 9.99
C ARG A 320 -11.42 -3.60 10.65
N PHE A 321 -11.44 -2.47 9.93
CA PHE A 321 -11.97 -1.19 10.43
C PHE A 321 -13.46 -0.99 10.14
N GLY A 322 -14.14 -1.98 9.58
CA GLY A 322 -15.60 -2.02 9.50
C GLY A 322 -16.19 -1.89 8.10
N ALA A 323 -15.43 -1.64 7.06
CA ALA A 323 -15.95 -1.58 5.69
C ALA A 323 -16.45 -2.95 5.23
N ARG A 324 -17.59 -2.95 4.58
CA ARG A 324 -18.24 -4.18 4.06
C ARG A 324 -18.73 -4.03 2.64
N THR A 325 -18.87 -2.80 2.15
CA THR A 325 -19.46 -2.49 0.83
C THR A 325 -18.56 -1.58 0.00
N GLY A 326 -18.93 -1.34 -1.24
CA GLY A 326 -18.30 -0.33 -2.09
C GLY A 326 -18.51 1.12 -1.62
N GLY A 327 -19.28 1.35 -0.56
CA GLY A 327 -19.45 2.67 0.05
C GLY A 327 -18.13 3.23 0.61
N ALA A 328 -17.32 2.38 1.25
CA ALA A 328 -16.02 2.81 1.77
C ALA A 328 -15.07 3.35 0.67
N PRO A 329 -14.78 2.61 -0.43
CA PRO A 329 -14.01 3.15 -1.54
C PRO A 329 -14.62 4.42 -2.15
N ILE A 330 -15.94 4.52 -2.26
CA ILE A 330 -16.60 5.73 -2.77
C ILE A 330 -16.34 6.93 -1.85
N MET A 331 -16.50 6.77 -0.53
CA MET A 331 -16.28 7.86 0.42
C MET A 331 -14.84 8.37 0.42
N ILE A 332 -13.84 7.48 0.43
CA ILE A 332 -12.44 7.89 0.37
C ILE A 332 -12.07 8.44 -1.00
N GLY A 333 -12.70 7.95 -2.08
CA GLY A 333 -12.54 8.48 -3.42
C GLY A 333 -13.00 9.93 -3.53
N VAL A 334 -14.19 10.25 -2.99
CA VAL A 334 -14.70 11.62 -2.90
C VAL A 334 -13.76 12.49 -2.06
N PHE A 335 -13.29 11.99 -0.92
CA PHE A 335 -12.34 12.70 -0.06
C PHE A 335 -11.06 13.08 -0.83
N PHE A 336 -10.44 12.14 -1.56
CA PHE A 336 -9.23 12.43 -2.35
C PHE A 336 -9.47 13.41 -3.48
N ILE A 337 -10.63 13.36 -4.16
CA ILE A 337 -10.99 14.34 -5.19
C ILE A 337 -11.13 15.74 -4.58
N LEU A 338 -11.79 15.85 -3.42
CA LEU A 338 -11.91 17.13 -2.73
C LEU A 338 -10.54 17.67 -2.29
N VAL A 339 -9.66 16.82 -1.76
CA VAL A 339 -8.28 17.21 -1.43
C VAL A 339 -7.53 17.69 -2.68
N ALA A 340 -7.65 16.99 -3.80
CA ALA A 340 -6.99 17.34 -5.05
C ALA A 340 -7.44 18.71 -5.59
N LEU A 341 -8.75 18.97 -5.62
CA LEU A 341 -9.32 20.16 -6.26
C LEU A 341 -9.32 21.38 -5.36
N VAL A 342 -9.45 21.20 -4.04
CA VAL A 342 -9.53 22.32 -3.08
C VAL A 342 -8.17 22.66 -2.48
N LEU A 343 -7.39 21.64 -2.11
CA LEU A 343 -6.15 21.83 -1.37
C LEU A 343 -4.88 21.77 -2.23
N GLY A 344 -4.96 21.57 -3.55
CA GLY A 344 -3.82 21.31 -4.42
C GLY A 344 -2.52 22.02 -4.02
N ASP A 345 -2.40 23.32 -4.21
CA ASP A 345 -1.22 24.10 -3.80
C ASP A 345 -1.04 24.16 -2.29
N LEU A 346 -2.10 24.44 -1.54
CA LEU A 346 -2.07 24.43 -0.08
C LEU A 346 -1.69 23.04 0.43
N GLY A 347 -2.28 21.99 -0.16
CA GLY A 347 -1.96 20.60 0.17
C GLY A 347 -0.48 20.28 -0.06
N PHE A 348 0.09 20.73 -1.18
CA PHE A 348 1.51 20.58 -1.44
C PHE A 348 2.37 21.35 -0.41
N ALA A 349 2.02 22.60 -0.10
CA ALA A 349 2.73 23.40 0.88
C ALA A 349 2.70 22.74 2.28
N LEU A 350 1.55 22.18 2.69
CA LEU A 350 1.39 21.45 3.95
C LEU A 350 2.22 20.17 3.97
N LEU A 351 2.23 19.39 2.89
CA LEU A 351 3.08 18.20 2.78
C LEU A 351 4.56 18.56 2.79
N ALA A 352 4.96 19.60 2.06
CA ALA A 352 6.34 20.09 2.02
C ALA A 352 6.81 20.74 3.33
N ALA A 353 5.90 21.09 4.22
CA ALA A 353 6.20 21.56 5.57
C ALA A 353 6.46 20.41 6.56
N ILE A 354 6.19 19.16 6.16
CA ILE A 354 6.46 18.00 7.03
C ILE A 354 7.98 17.84 7.20
N PRO A 355 8.49 17.74 8.45
CA PRO A 355 9.89 17.43 8.68
C PRO A 355 10.28 16.09 8.03
N GLN A 356 11.48 16.02 7.45
CA GLN A 356 11.97 14.80 6.78
C GLN A 356 11.92 13.58 7.69
N SER A 357 12.20 13.74 8.98
CA SER A 357 12.13 12.66 9.97
C SER A 357 10.74 12.06 10.14
N VAL A 358 9.68 12.85 10.04
CA VAL A 358 8.30 12.33 10.12
C VAL A 358 8.02 11.43 8.92
N LEU A 359 8.40 11.88 7.71
CA LEU A 359 8.32 11.06 6.51
C LEU A 359 9.18 9.80 6.65
N GLY A 360 10.38 9.95 7.21
CA GLY A 360 11.28 8.83 7.50
C GLY A 360 10.64 7.80 8.42
N VAL A 361 10.03 8.23 9.52
CA VAL A 361 9.29 7.32 10.44
C VAL A 361 8.17 6.58 9.71
N LEU A 362 7.38 7.29 8.91
CA LEU A 362 6.30 6.66 8.14
C LEU A 362 6.82 5.58 7.18
N LEU A 363 7.95 5.84 6.50
CA LEU A 363 8.59 4.85 5.63
C LEU A 363 9.17 3.67 6.41
N VAL A 364 9.76 3.90 7.60
CA VAL A 364 10.24 2.81 8.49
C VAL A 364 9.09 1.86 8.82
N PHE A 365 7.94 2.39 9.23
CA PHE A 365 6.79 1.54 9.55
C PHE A 365 6.22 0.84 8.32
N ALA A 366 6.17 1.49 7.16
CA ALA A 366 5.79 0.84 5.90
C ALA A 366 6.75 -0.31 5.54
N GLY A 367 8.05 -0.15 5.81
CA GLY A 367 9.06 -1.21 5.65
C GLY A 367 8.85 -2.36 6.63
N LEU A 368 8.59 -2.03 7.90
CA LEU A 368 8.34 -3.03 8.95
C LEU A 368 7.07 -3.86 8.69
N GLU A 369 6.09 -3.36 7.96
CA GLU A 369 4.93 -4.15 7.53
C GLU A 369 5.28 -5.22 6.48
N LEU A 370 6.32 -4.99 5.67
CA LEU A 370 6.72 -5.91 4.60
C LEU A 370 7.66 -7.01 5.09
N CYS A 371 8.56 -6.71 6.01
CA CYS A 371 9.58 -7.65 6.48
C CYS A 371 9.00 -8.94 7.10
N PRO A 372 7.98 -8.91 7.97
CA PRO A 372 7.42 -10.11 8.60
C PRO A 372 6.75 -11.09 7.62
N LEU A 373 6.45 -10.65 6.40
CA LEU A 373 5.88 -11.53 5.37
C LEU A 373 6.84 -12.68 5.00
N LEU A 374 8.13 -12.53 5.27
CA LEU A 374 9.14 -13.57 5.12
C LEU A 374 8.83 -14.82 6.00
N ARG A 375 8.16 -14.65 7.13
CA ARG A 375 7.78 -15.75 8.03
C ARG A 375 6.85 -16.79 7.41
N SER A 376 6.23 -16.48 6.27
CA SER A 376 5.38 -17.43 5.55
C SER A 376 6.18 -18.48 4.76
N LEU A 377 7.48 -18.31 4.60
CA LEU A 377 8.38 -19.29 4.01
C LEU A 377 8.60 -20.47 4.98
N LYS A 378 8.76 -21.67 4.43
CA LYS A 378 8.76 -22.91 5.22
C LYS A 378 10.07 -23.69 5.12
N THR A 379 10.82 -23.55 4.02
CA THR A 379 12.01 -24.34 3.75
C THR A 379 13.26 -23.48 3.68
N ASN A 380 14.43 -24.08 3.91
CA ASN A 380 15.71 -23.39 3.81
C ASN A 380 15.97 -22.84 2.41
N GLU A 381 15.55 -23.59 1.39
CA GLU A 381 15.68 -23.20 -0.02
C GLU A 381 14.87 -21.93 -0.30
N GLU A 382 13.65 -21.83 0.24
CA GLU A 382 12.82 -20.63 0.09
C GLU A 382 13.47 -19.41 0.77
N TYR A 383 14.02 -19.58 1.97
CA TYR A 383 14.78 -18.52 2.67
C TYR A 383 16.04 -18.14 1.90
N PHE A 384 16.79 -19.11 1.39
CA PHE A 384 17.99 -18.86 0.58
C PHE A 384 17.67 -17.96 -0.62
N ILE A 385 16.63 -18.31 -1.40
CA ILE A 385 16.20 -17.52 -2.56
C ILE A 385 15.81 -16.10 -2.15
N ALA A 386 15.01 -15.96 -1.08
CA ALA A 386 14.54 -14.67 -0.62
C ALA A 386 15.70 -13.76 -0.15
N LEU A 387 16.66 -14.31 0.58
CA LEU A 387 17.84 -13.59 1.08
C LEU A 387 18.83 -13.28 -0.05
N LEU A 388 18.96 -14.17 -1.03
CA LEU A 388 19.78 -13.93 -2.23
C LEU A 388 19.25 -12.72 -3.01
N ILE A 389 17.92 -12.65 -3.25
CA ILE A 389 17.27 -11.51 -3.90
C ILE A 389 17.56 -10.22 -3.12
N ALA A 390 17.39 -10.26 -1.80
CA ALA A 390 17.62 -9.09 -0.96
C ALA A 390 19.10 -8.64 -0.97
N GLY A 391 20.03 -9.58 -0.87
CA GLY A 391 21.46 -9.28 -0.89
C GLY A 391 21.91 -8.65 -2.21
N ILE A 392 21.49 -9.20 -3.34
CA ILE A 392 21.80 -8.64 -4.66
C ILE A 392 21.18 -7.25 -4.84
N ALA A 393 19.91 -7.10 -4.45
CA ALA A 393 19.19 -5.84 -4.62
C ALA A 393 19.76 -4.68 -3.76
N LEU A 394 20.33 -4.99 -2.60
CA LEU A 394 21.00 -4.00 -1.77
C LEU A 394 22.40 -3.65 -2.30
N ALA A 395 23.06 -4.60 -2.97
CA ALA A 395 24.40 -4.42 -3.53
C ALA A 395 24.39 -3.70 -4.90
N VAL A 396 23.33 -3.93 -5.69
CA VAL A 396 23.24 -3.41 -7.06
C VAL A 396 22.05 -2.45 -7.17
N PRO A 397 22.26 -1.21 -7.66
CA PRO A 397 21.20 -0.21 -7.77
C PRO A 397 20.01 -0.63 -8.67
N ASN A 398 20.21 -1.64 -9.51
CA ASN A 398 19.18 -2.13 -10.44
C ASN A 398 18.50 -3.39 -9.91
N MET A 399 17.31 -3.20 -9.38
CA MET A 399 16.46 -4.27 -8.82
C MET A 399 16.09 -5.37 -9.83
N GLY A 400 16.02 -5.05 -11.11
CA GLY A 400 15.70 -6.03 -12.16
C GLY A 400 16.68 -7.19 -12.21
N TRP A 401 17.98 -6.94 -11.96
CA TRP A 401 19.00 -7.98 -11.90
C TRP A 401 18.81 -8.91 -10.70
N ALA A 402 18.56 -8.34 -9.51
CA ALA A 402 18.30 -9.14 -8.31
C ALA A 402 17.14 -10.11 -8.52
N PHE A 403 16.15 -9.60 -9.21
CA PHE A 403 14.95 -10.31 -9.58
C PHE A 403 15.20 -11.42 -10.59
N GLY A 404 15.84 -11.09 -11.72
CA GLY A 404 16.16 -12.05 -12.76
C GLY A 404 16.99 -13.20 -12.21
N VAL A 405 18.04 -12.90 -11.43
CA VAL A 405 18.87 -13.92 -10.76
C VAL A 405 18.03 -14.77 -9.79
N GLY A 406 17.18 -14.12 -8.96
CA GLY A 406 16.34 -14.84 -8.01
C GLY A 406 15.39 -15.83 -8.69
N ILE A 407 14.75 -15.44 -9.80
CA ILE A 407 13.86 -16.31 -10.58
C ILE A 407 14.65 -17.49 -11.20
N VAL A 408 15.81 -17.21 -11.80
CA VAL A 408 16.64 -18.26 -12.42
C VAL A 408 17.08 -19.28 -11.38
N VAL A 409 17.57 -18.81 -10.22
CA VAL A 409 18.02 -19.68 -9.14
C VAL A 409 16.85 -20.47 -8.56
N ASP A 410 15.67 -19.85 -8.36
CA ASP A 410 14.48 -20.54 -7.89
C ASP A 410 14.04 -21.66 -8.83
N ILE A 411 14.00 -21.39 -10.14
CA ILE A 411 13.67 -22.41 -11.14
C ILE A 411 14.70 -23.53 -11.12
N PHE A 412 15.99 -23.20 -11.01
CA PHE A 412 17.07 -24.16 -10.97
C PHE A 412 16.98 -25.08 -9.75
N ILE A 413 16.84 -24.52 -8.54
CA ILE A 413 16.71 -25.28 -7.29
C ILE A 413 15.49 -26.22 -7.35
N ARG A 414 14.35 -25.71 -7.80
CA ARG A 414 13.13 -26.51 -7.91
C ARG A 414 13.23 -27.65 -8.92
N ARG A 415 13.86 -27.40 -10.11
CA ARG A 415 14.03 -28.43 -11.15
C ARG A 415 15.02 -29.49 -10.75
N MET A 416 16.14 -29.10 -10.15
CA MET A 416 17.21 -30.01 -9.73
C MET A 416 16.94 -30.65 -8.36
N LYS A 417 15.85 -30.27 -7.68
CA LYS A 417 15.49 -30.74 -6.33
C LYS A 417 16.67 -30.61 -5.32
N ILE A 418 17.41 -29.51 -5.43
CA ILE A 418 18.55 -29.23 -4.56
C ILE A 418 18.01 -28.94 -3.15
N LYS A 419 18.61 -29.55 -2.14
CA LYS A 419 18.38 -29.26 -0.73
C LYS A 419 19.51 -28.42 -0.19
N ILE A 420 19.17 -27.36 0.53
CA ILE A 420 20.10 -26.38 1.14
C ILE A 420 19.99 -26.44 2.65
#